data_1aff4c3b48dabccccc645b3953d9f8e8
#
_entry.id   1aff4c3b48dabccccc645b3953d9f8e8
#
_cell.length_a   1.000
_cell.length_b   1.000
_cell.length_c   1.000
_cell.angle_alpha   90.00
_cell.angle_beta   90.00
_cell.angle_gamma   90.00
#
_symmetry.space_group_name_H-M   'P 1'
#
loop_
_entity.id
_entity.type
_entity.pdbx_description
1 polymer ?
#
loop_
_entity_poly.entity_id
_entity_poly.type
_entity_poly.pdbx_seq_one_letter_code
_entity_poly.pdbx_strand_id
1 'polypeptide(L)'
;ALGCNTENLVEARRYAVLALANLTSTTANHMTIIEDGGLQAFFSLCNSPDLMSQYYVGCALANLSCSPANHHIIVEQGGLQAIITICGSPDPDVHQQAAAALRGLAVTTSNKMKMVQEGALTPLCHLLASDDVEILREVCAAISNLSLSDENKYVIVKAGAVPALISLSQSGDMLVASQSCATM
;
A
#
# COMPACT_ATOMS: atom_id res chain seq x y z
N ALA A 1 -12.62 36.17 1.22
CA ALA A 1 -13.06 35.63 -0.10
C ALA A 1 -12.12 34.56 -0.66
N LEU A 2 -10.79 34.62 -0.37
CA LEU A 2 -9.81 33.62 -0.87
C LEU A 2 -9.88 32.29 -0.11
N GLY A 3 -10.23 32.29 1.18
CA GLY A 3 -10.34 31.04 1.98
C GLY A 3 -11.50 30.13 1.55
N CYS A 4 -12.64 30.72 1.22
CA CYS A 4 -13.82 29.95 0.79
C CYS A 4 -13.57 29.21 -0.54
N ASN A 5 -12.71 29.73 -1.41
CA ASN A 5 -12.42 29.09 -2.72
C ASN A 5 -11.44 27.91 -2.58
N THR A 6 -10.52 27.95 -1.62
CA THR A 6 -9.57 26.85 -1.36
C THR A 6 -10.24 25.65 -0.69
N GLU A 7 -11.13 25.86 0.26
CA GLU A 7 -11.90 24.78 0.91
C GLU A 7 -12.79 24.05 -0.10
N ASN A 8 -13.52 24.79 -0.93
CA ASN A 8 -14.34 24.20 -1.98
C ASN A 8 -13.51 23.37 -3.00
N LEU A 9 -12.26 23.79 -3.27
CA LEU A 9 -11.38 23.06 -4.17
C LEU A 9 -10.86 21.74 -3.53
N VAL A 10 -10.54 21.77 -2.24
CA VAL A 10 -10.14 20.55 -1.50
C VAL A 10 -11.31 19.56 -1.47
N GLU A 11 -12.50 20.03 -1.15
CA GLU A 11 -13.69 19.19 -1.09
C GLU A 11 -14.04 18.60 -2.48
N ALA A 12 -13.97 19.40 -3.54
CA ALA A 12 -14.19 18.91 -4.89
C ALA A 12 -13.18 17.83 -5.30
N ARG A 13 -11.89 18.00 -4.94
CA ARG A 13 -10.86 16.97 -5.16
C ARG A 13 -11.13 15.70 -4.37
N ARG A 14 -11.57 15.82 -3.12
CA ARG A 14 -11.95 14.69 -2.27
C ARG A 14 -13.08 13.87 -2.90
N TYR A 15 -14.15 14.50 -3.37
CA TYR A 15 -15.24 13.80 -4.04
C TYR A 15 -14.81 13.17 -5.37
N ALA A 16 -13.95 13.84 -6.12
CA ALA A 16 -13.44 13.28 -7.37
C ALA A 16 -12.60 12.01 -7.13
N VAL A 17 -11.69 12.03 -6.14
CA VAL A 17 -10.88 10.84 -5.83
C VAL A 17 -11.72 9.74 -5.20
N LEU A 18 -12.72 10.06 -4.37
CA LEU A 18 -13.69 9.09 -3.86
C LEU A 18 -14.43 8.39 -5.00
N ALA A 19 -14.93 9.14 -5.97
CA ALA A 19 -15.63 8.56 -7.12
C ALA A 19 -14.71 7.63 -7.92
N LEU A 20 -13.48 8.06 -8.19
CA LEU A 20 -12.49 7.23 -8.87
C LEU A 20 -12.13 5.97 -8.04
N ALA A 21 -11.94 6.10 -6.72
CA ALA A 21 -11.67 4.96 -5.85
C ALA A 21 -12.82 3.95 -5.87
N ASN A 22 -14.07 4.42 -5.83
CA ASN A 22 -15.24 3.55 -5.95
C ASN A 22 -15.27 2.83 -7.31
N LEU A 23 -14.91 3.49 -8.40
CA LEU A 23 -14.86 2.86 -9.71
C LEU A 23 -13.77 1.79 -9.82
N THR A 24 -12.67 1.91 -9.04
CA THR A 24 -11.62 0.87 -8.99
C THR A 24 -12.05 -0.40 -8.26
N SER A 25 -13.16 -0.42 -7.53
CA SER A 25 -13.69 -1.64 -6.92
C SER A 25 -14.14 -2.68 -7.96
N THR A 26 -14.33 -2.26 -9.21
CA THR A 26 -14.72 -3.11 -10.32
C THR A 26 -13.52 -3.34 -11.25
N THR A 27 -13.01 -4.57 -11.28
CA THR A 27 -11.81 -4.94 -12.06
C THR A 27 -11.93 -4.59 -13.55
N ALA A 28 -13.11 -4.68 -14.13
CA ALA A 28 -13.36 -4.33 -15.53
C ALA A 28 -13.04 -2.85 -15.85
N ASN A 29 -13.05 -1.97 -14.85
CA ASN A 29 -12.75 -0.55 -15.02
C ASN A 29 -11.24 -0.24 -14.94
N HIS A 30 -10.43 -1.16 -14.43
CA HIS A 30 -9.03 -0.88 -14.08
C HIS A 30 -8.23 -0.33 -15.26
N MET A 31 -8.27 -1.02 -16.42
CA MET A 31 -7.49 -0.60 -17.57
C MET A 31 -7.94 0.76 -18.09
N THR A 32 -9.24 0.99 -18.20
CA THR A 32 -9.77 2.29 -18.63
C THR A 32 -9.32 3.42 -17.70
N ILE A 33 -9.41 3.22 -16.36
CA ILE A 33 -8.97 4.22 -15.39
C ILE A 33 -7.47 4.49 -15.53
N ILE A 34 -6.65 3.46 -15.75
CA ILE A 34 -5.21 3.59 -15.92
C ILE A 34 -4.89 4.33 -17.22
N GLU A 35 -5.50 3.96 -18.33
CA GLU A 35 -5.30 4.55 -19.66
C GLU A 35 -5.74 6.02 -19.71
N ASP A 36 -6.80 6.37 -19.00
CA ASP A 36 -7.30 7.75 -18.87
C ASP A 36 -6.51 8.60 -17.86
N GLY A 37 -5.39 8.09 -17.32
CA GLY A 37 -4.49 8.84 -16.44
C GLY A 37 -4.88 8.81 -14.96
N GLY A 38 -5.70 7.85 -14.53
CA GLY A 38 -6.12 7.72 -13.14
C GLY A 38 -4.97 7.53 -12.15
N LEU A 39 -3.89 6.80 -12.55
CA LEU A 39 -2.72 6.64 -11.69
C LEU A 39 -2.04 7.98 -11.37
N GLN A 40 -1.87 8.86 -12.37
CA GLN A 40 -1.28 10.18 -12.17
C GLN A 40 -2.15 11.06 -11.27
N ALA A 41 -3.47 10.96 -11.42
CA ALA A 41 -4.41 11.66 -10.53
C ALA A 41 -4.23 11.18 -9.07
N PHE A 42 -4.14 9.87 -8.82
CA PHE A 42 -3.89 9.33 -7.48
C PHE A 42 -2.53 9.76 -6.93
N PHE A 43 -1.46 9.66 -7.72
CA PHE A 43 -0.11 10.03 -7.26
C PHE A 43 0.01 11.51 -6.89
N SER A 44 -0.72 12.39 -7.59
CA SER A 44 -0.74 13.82 -7.27
C SER A 44 -1.33 14.15 -5.89
N LEU A 45 -2.12 13.23 -5.32
CA LEU A 45 -2.81 13.40 -4.06
C LEU A 45 -2.16 12.63 -2.88
N CYS A 46 -1.10 11.84 -3.13
CA CYS A 46 -0.41 11.10 -2.06
C CYS A 46 0.15 12.01 -0.96
N ASN A 47 0.56 13.22 -1.29
CA ASN A 47 1.05 14.24 -0.35
C ASN A 47 -0.01 15.30 -0.01
N SER A 48 -1.29 15.03 -0.27
CA SER A 48 -2.36 15.95 0.08
C SER A 48 -2.40 16.17 1.61
N PRO A 49 -2.59 17.40 2.09
CA PRO A 49 -2.85 17.64 3.50
C PRO A 49 -4.22 17.12 3.95
N ASP A 50 -5.11 16.80 3.01
CA ASP A 50 -6.40 16.20 3.27
C ASP A 50 -6.27 14.68 3.42
N LEU A 51 -6.33 14.17 4.65
CA LEU A 51 -6.18 12.75 4.99
C LEU A 51 -7.24 11.87 4.32
N MET A 52 -8.45 12.38 4.14
CA MET A 52 -9.49 11.65 3.42
C MET A 52 -9.14 11.43 1.94
N SER A 53 -8.49 12.40 1.30
CA SER A 53 -7.97 12.21 -0.06
C SER A 53 -6.85 11.16 -0.08
N GLN A 54 -5.94 11.15 0.89
CA GLN A 54 -4.92 10.10 1.01
C GLN A 54 -5.55 8.71 1.21
N TYR A 55 -6.58 8.62 2.06
CA TYR A 55 -7.31 7.37 2.28
C TYR A 55 -7.95 6.84 1.00
N TYR A 56 -8.67 7.68 0.25
CA TYR A 56 -9.28 7.25 -1.02
C TYR A 56 -8.25 6.88 -2.09
N VAL A 57 -7.10 7.58 -2.12
CA VAL A 57 -5.95 7.18 -2.95
C VAL A 57 -5.46 5.79 -2.54
N GLY A 58 -5.30 5.54 -1.25
CA GLY A 58 -4.94 4.23 -0.71
C GLY A 58 -5.89 3.13 -1.15
N CYS A 59 -7.21 3.36 -1.00
CA CYS A 59 -8.25 2.44 -1.47
C CYS A 59 -8.13 2.14 -2.97
N ALA A 60 -7.96 3.18 -3.78
CA ALA A 60 -7.82 3.01 -5.23
C ALA A 60 -6.59 2.18 -5.59
N LEU A 61 -5.43 2.49 -4.99
CA LEU A 61 -4.19 1.76 -5.24
C LEU A 61 -4.26 0.32 -4.73
N ALA A 62 -4.90 0.06 -3.58
CA ALA A 62 -5.15 -1.28 -3.08
C ALA A 62 -6.02 -2.08 -4.05
N ASN A 63 -7.14 -1.52 -4.51
CA ASN A 63 -8.03 -2.16 -5.49
C ASN A 63 -7.30 -2.49 -6.79
N LEU A 64 -6.56 -1.52 -7.36
CA LEU A 64 -5.81 -1.72 -8.59
C LEU A 64 -4.71 -2.79 -8.44
N SER A 65 -4.08 -2.86 -7.25
CA SER A 65 -3.04 -3.84 -6.92
C SER A 65 -3.58 -5.25 -6.64
N CYS A 66 -4.89 -5.45 -6.54
CA CYS A 66 -5.48 -6.78 -6.47
C CYS A 66 -5.39 -7.54 -7.79
N SER A 67 -5.20 -6.86 -8.92
CA SER A 67 -5.12 -7.47 -10.24
C SER A 67 -3.67 -7.57 -10.72
N PRO A 68 -3.08 -8.77 -10.88
CA PRO A 68 -1.72 -8.92 -11.39
C PRO A 68 -1.49 -8.29 -12.76
N ALA A 69 -2.53 -8.17 -13.59
CA ALA A 69 -2.45 -7.52 -14.90
C ALA A 69 -2.05 -6.03 -14.81
N ASN A 70 -2.34 -5.37 -13.69
CA ASN A 70 -2.04 -3.96 -13.49
C ASN A 70 -0.64 -3.72 -12.91
N HIS A 71 -0.01 -4.76 -12.31
CA HIS A 71 1.19 -4.60 -11.49
C HIS A 71 2.35 -3.94 -12.24
N HIS A 72 2.59 -4.37 -13.49
CA HIS A 72 3.66 -3.84 -14.32
C HIS A 72 3.46 -2.33 -14.55
N ILE A 73 2.26 -1.93 -14.98
CA ILE A 73 1.95 -0.53 -15.28
C ILE A 73 2.04 0.34 -14.00
N ILE A 74 1.49 -0.14 -12.88
CA ILE A 74 1.57 0.59 -11.60
C ILE A 74 3.02 0.84 -11.22
N VAL A 75 3.87 -0.19 -11.29
CA VAL A 75 5.28 -0.11 -10.90
C VAL A 75 6.08 0.76 -11.88
N GLU A 76 5.85 0.67 -13.18
CA GLU A 76 6.53 1.49 -14.18
C GLU A 76 6.18 2.97 -14.10
N GLN A 77 4.94 3.28 -13.76
CA GLN A 77 4.48 4.65 -13.63
C GLN A 77 4.80 5.30 -12.26
N GLY A 78 5.55 4.62 -11.38
CA GLY A 78 5.98 5.18 -10.10
C GLY A 78 5.04 4.88 -8.93
N GLY A 79 4.12 3.93 -9.07
CA GLY A 79 3.15 3.57 -8.05
C GLY A 79 3.78 3.09 -6.74
N LEU A 80 4.96 2.45 -6.79
CA LEU A 80 5.67 2.04 -5.56
C LEU A 80 6.02 3.25 -4.69
N GLN A 81 6.57 4.31 -5.27
CA GLN A 81 6.91 5.52 -4.52
C GLN A 81 5.65 6.23 -3.97
N ALA A 82 4.57 6.24 -4.74
CA ALA A 82 3.30 6.78 -4.30
C ALA A 82 2.76 6.02 -3.06
N ILE A 83 2.76 4.68 -3.11
CA ILE A 83 2.31 3.83 -2.00
C ILE A 83 3.23 3.99 -0.77
N ILE A 84 4.56 4.00 -0.96
CA ILE A 84 5.53 4.24 0.11
C ILE A 84 5.28 5.61 0.76
N THR A 85 4.95 6.62 -0.03
CA THR A 85 4.63 7.96 0.46
C THR A 85 3.42 7.96 1.38
N ILE A 86 2.32 7.30 0.99
CA ILE A 86 1.12 7.24 1.83
C ILE A 86 1.27 6.32 3.05
N CYS A 87 2.23 5.39 3.07
CA CYS A 87 2.61 4.68 4.31
C CYS A 87 3.13 5.64 5.41
N GLY A 88 3.60 6.83 5.06
CA GLY A 88 4.01 7.87 6.01
C GLY A 88 2.88 8.77 6.49
N SER A 89 1.63 8.52 6.12
CA SER A 89 0.46 9.26 6.61
C SER A 89 0.35 9.17 8.14
N PRO A 90 -0.15 10.19 8.83
CA PRO A 90 -0.47 10.08 10.25
C PRO A 90 -1.76 9.28 10.53
N ASP A 91 -2.50 8.89 9.50
CA ASP A 91 -3.80 8.22 9.60
C ASP A 91 -3.62 6.70 9.49
N PRO A 92 -4.00 5.90 10.52
CA PRO A 92 -3.92 4.43 10.48
C PRO A 92 -4.74 3.79 9.36
N ASP A 93 -5.89 4.36 8.99
CA ASP A 93 -6.71 3.82 7.91
C ASP A 93 -5.98 3.91 6.56
N VAL A 94 -5.14 4.93 6.37
CA VAL A 94 -4.26 5.06 5.20
C VAL A 94 -3.17 3.99 5.22
N HIS A 95 -2.62 3.67 6.41
CA HIS A 95 -1.61 2.61 6.56
C HIS A 95 -2.14 1.25 6.11
N GLN A 96 -3.37 0.90 6.50
CA GLN A 96 -4.01 -0.35 6.09
C GLN A 96 -4.10 -0.46 4.57
N GLN A 97 -4.59 0.59 3.91
CA GLN A 97 -4.73 0.61 2.45
C GLN A 97 -3.38 0.55 1.73
N ALA A 98 -2.40 1.28 2.23
CA ALA A 98 -1.04 1.26 1.67
C ALA A 98 -0.39 -0.13 1.82
N ALA A 99 -0.52 -0.77 2.98
CA ALA A 99 -0.02 -2.12 3.21
C ALA A 99 -0.73 -3.15 2.32
N ALA A 100 -2.05 -3.02 2.13
CA ALA A 100 -2.83 -3.86 1.21
C ALA A 100 -2.34 -3.71 -0.25
N ALA A 101 -2.06 -2.48 -0.69
CA ALA A 101 -1.49 -2.24 -2.01
C ALA A 101 -0.10 -2.88 -2.18
N LEU A 102 0.78 -2.72 -1.17
CA LEU A 102 2.10 -3.37 -1.18
C LEU A 102 1.99 -4.89 -1.18
N ARG A 103 1.08 -5.47 -0.38
CA ARG A 103 0.82 -6.91 -0.39
C ARG A 103 0.40 -7.39 -1.78
N GLY A 104 -0.52 -6.66 -2.43
CA GLY A 104 -0.96 -6.97 -3.79
C GLY A 104 0.20 -7.00 -4.77
N LEU A 105 1.00 -5.94 -4.83
CA LEU A 105 2.15 -5.85 -5.73
C LEU A 105 3.23 -6.90 -5.45
N ALA A 106 3.40 -7.30 -4.17
CA ALA A 106 4.39 -8.31 -3.75
C ALA A 106 4.06 -9.74 -4.21
N VAL A 107 2.86 -10.01 -4.70
CA VAL A 107 2.50 -11.31 -5.29
C VAL A 107 3.32 -11.57 -6.56
N THR A 108 3.56 -10.55 -7.37
CA THR A 108 4.30 -10.68 -8.64
C THR A 108 5.81 -10.76 -8.40
N THR A 109 6.43 -11.86 -8.86
CA THR A 109 7.84 -12.15 -8.61
C THR A 109 8.78 -11.05 -9.09
N SER A 110 8.56 -10.48 -10.28
CA SER A 110 9.38 -9.38 -10.81
C SER A 110 9.36 -8.11 -9.96
N ASN A 111 8.31 -7.91 -9.15
CA ASN A 111 8.19 -6.72 -8.31
C ASN A 111 8.96 -6.84 -7.00
N LYS A 112 9.18 -8.07 -6.48
CA LYS A 112 9.70 -8.30 -5.13
C LYS A 112 11.05 -7.61 -4.87
N MET A 113 11.99 -7.78 -5.78
CA MET A 113 13.30 -7.11 -5.67
C MET A 113 13.17 -5.60 -5.80
N LYS A 114 12.41 -5.14 -6.79
CA LYS A 114 12.22 -3.71 -7.03
C LYS A 114 11.57 -3.00 -5.83
N MET A 115 10.56 -3.62 -5.21
CA MET A 115 9.92 -3.09 -4.00
C MET A 115 10.93 -2.89 -2.85
N VAL A 116 11.82 -3.86 -2.63
CA VAL A 116 12.85 -3.76 -1.59
C VAL A 116 13.88 -2.69 -1.93
N GLN A 117 14.33 -2.62 -3.19
CA GLN A 117 15.26 -1.61 -3.68
C GLN A 117 14.70 -0.18 -3.59
N GLU A 118 13.42 -0.01 -3.84
CA GLU A 118 12.73 1.29 -3.74
C GLU A 118 12.34 1.65 -2.28
N GLY A 119 12.64 0.80 -1.30
CA GLY A 119 12.52 1.11 0.13
C GLY A 119 11.20 0.72 0.78
N ALA A 120 10.37 -0.12 0.15
CA ALA A 120 9.09 -0.57 0.72
C ALA A 120 9.23 -1.30 2.07
N LEU A 121 10.40 -1.91 2.37
CA LEU A 121 10.62 -2.59 3.65
C LEU A 121 10.61 -1.63 4.84
N THR A 122 11.09 -0.40 4.69
CA THR A 122 11.17 0.55 5.81
C THR A 122 9.78 0.83 6.42
N PRO A 123 8.78 1.28 5.66
CA PRO A 123 7.44 1.47 6.20
C PRO A 123 6.79 0.15 6.65
N LEU A 124 6.98 -0.96 5.95
CA LEU A 124 6.43 -2.25 6.37
C LEU A 124 6.99 -2.68 7.73
N CYS A 125 8.30 -2.57 7.96
CA CYS A 125 8.91 -2.89 9.26
C CYS A 125 8.41 -1.96 10.37
N HIS A 126 8.17 -0.67 10.07
CA HIS A 126 7.59 0.25 11.04
C HIS A 126 6.15 -0.16 11.42
N LEU A 127 5.35 -0.56 10.45
CA LEU A 127 3.97 -0.97 10.66
C LEU A 127 3.82 -2.34 11.36
N LEU A 128 4.88 -3.17 11.47
CA LEU A 128 4.87 -4.38 12.32
C LEU A 128 4.68 -4.07 13.80
N ALA A 129 4.88 -2.82 14.23
CA ALA A 129 4.63 -2.37 15.61
C ALA A 129 3.20 -1.82 15.81
N SER A 130 2.32 -1.94 14.83
CA SER A 130 0.92 -1.50 14.96
C SER A 130 0.15 -2.35 15.97
N ASP A 131 -0.76 -1.72 16.70
CA ASP A 131 -1.74 -2.42 17.54
C ASP A 131 -3.00 -2.83 16.76
N ASP A 132 -3.14 -2.37 15.50
CA ASP A 132 -4.27 -2.69 14.63
C ASP A 132 -4.01 -4.01 13.90
N VAL A 133 -4.88 -5.00 14.17
CA VAL A 133 -4.77 -6.33 13.59
C VAL A 133 -4.98 -6.36 12.07
N GLU A 134 -5.78 -5.46 11.52
CA GLU A 134 -6.00 -5.40 10.07
C GLU A 134 -4.74 -4.88 9.35
N ILE A 135 -4.06 -3.89 9.92
CA ILE A 135 -2.76 -3.44 9.44
C ILE A 135 -1.74 -4.58 9.51
N LEU A 136 -1.67 -5.28 10.66
CA LEU A 136 -0.73 -6.39 10.84
C LEU A 136 -0.97 -7.53 9.85
N ARG A 137 -2.23 -7.86 9.52
CA ARG A 137 -2.56 -8.87 8.50
C ARG A 137 -1.96 -8.50 7.15
N GLU A 138 -2.14 -7.26 6.71
CA GLU A 138 -1.63 -6.80 5.41
C GLU A 138 -0.11 -6.73 5.39
N VAL A 139 0.50 -6.22 6.46
CA VAL A 139 1.96 -6.06 6.57
C VAL A 139 2.67 -7.42 6.62
N CYS A 140 2.21 -8.34 7.47
CA CYS A 140 2.81 -9.68 7.57
C CYS A 140 2.69 -10.43 6.24
N ALA A 141 1.55 -10.32 5.55
CA ALA A 141 1.37 -10.93 4.24
C ALA A 141 2.26 -10.30 3.17
N ALA A 142 2.46 -8.96 3.20
CA ALA A 142 3.38 -8.29 2.29
C ALA A 142 4.83 -8.76 2.50
N ILE A 143 5.31 -8.80 3.74
CA ILE A 143 6.67 -9.25 4.06
C ILE A 143 6.85 -10.74 3.74
N SER A 144 5.83 -11.57 4.02
CA SER A 144 5.83 -12.99 3.64
C SER A 144 6.00 -13.15 2.13
N ASN A 145 5.23 -12.42 1.33
CA ASN A 145 5.37 -12.45 -0.12
C ASN A 145 6.77 -11.99 -0.58
N LEU A 146 7.32 -10.93 0.01
CA LEU A 146 8.66 -10.42 -0.33
C LEU A 146 9.75 -11.44 0.04
N SER A 147 9.59 -12.19 1.14
CA SER A 147 10.56 -13.19 1.59
C SER A 147 10.68 -14.42 0.69
N LEU A 148 9.75 -14.60 -0.25
CA LEU A 148 9.84 -15.66 -1.27
C LEU A 148 10.96 -15.42 -2.31
N SER A 149 11.58 -14.22 -2.35
CA SER A 149 12.78 -13.94 -3.13
C SER A 149 14.00 -14.15 -2.25
N ASP A 150 14.93 -15.00 -2.69
CA ASP A 150 16.16 -15.29 -1.92
C ASP A 150 17.01 -14.04 -1.70
N GLU A 151 17.04 -13.14 -2.68
CA GLU A 151 17.77 -11.88 -2.58
C GLU A 151 17.21 -10.96 -1.49
N ASN A 152 15.90 -11.03 -1.25
CA ASN A 152 15.24 -10.20 -0.25
C ASN A 152 15.43 -10.70 1.18
N LYS A 153 15.64 -12.02 1.39
CA LYS A 153 15.73 -12.63 2.73
C LYS A 153 16.75 -11.93 3.61
N TYR A 154 17.95 -11.73 3.07
CA TYR A 154 19.02 -11.05 3.82
C TYR A 154 18.66 -9.59 4.16
N VAL A 155 18.02 -8.89 3.24
CA VAL A 155 17.64 -7.48 3.43
C VAL A 155 16.52 -7.36 4.46
N ILE A 156 15.54 -8.28 4.45
CA ILE A 156 14.45 -8.34 5.44
C ILE A 156 15.01 -8.56 6.85
N VAL A 157 15.96 -9.50 7.00
CA VAL A 157 16.64 -9.75 8.29
C VAL A 157 17.39 -8.50 8.76
N LYS A 158 18.15 -7.86 7.86
CA LYS A 158 18.88 -6.61 8.16
C LYS A 158 17.97 -5.42 8.49
N ALA A 159 16.80 -5.36 7.91
CA ALA A 159 15.80 -4.33 8.20
C ALA A 159 15.20 -4.46 9.62
N GLY A 160 15.52 -5.54 10.35
CA GLY A 160 15.08 -5.73 11.72
C GLY A 160 13.66 -6.29 11.86
N ALA A 161 13.11 -6.90 10.83
CA ALA A 161 11.75 -7.47 10.87
C ALA A 161 11.63 -8.69 11.80
N VAL A 162 12.72 -9.46 11.98
CA VAL A 162 12.69 -10.77 12.64
C VAL A 162 12.17 -10.74 14.08
N PRO A 163 12.60 -9.86 15.00
CA PRO A 163 12.04 -9.83 16.36
C PRO A 163 10.55 -9.62 16.42
N ALA A 164 10.02 -8.70 15.57
CA ALA A 164 8.60 -8.44 15.49
C ALA A 164 7.83 -9.66 14.93
N LEU A 165 8.34 -10.28 13.87
CA LEU A 165 7.74 -11.49 13.28
C LEU A 165 7.70 -12.66 14.28
N ILE A 166 8.76 -12.86 15.08
CA ILE A 166 8.77 -13.88 16.15
C ILE A 166 7.67 -13.60 17.18
N SER A 167 7.51 -12.34 17.61
CA SER A 167 6.42 -11.97 18.52
C SER A 167 5.05 -12.21 17.89
N LEU A 168 4.85 -11.79 16.63
CA LEU A 168 3.61 -11.90 15.91
C LEU A 168 3.24 -13.34 15.52
N SER A 169 4.24 -14.26 15.46
CA SER A 169 3.97 -15.68 15.27
C SER A 169 3.15 -16.32 16.40
N GLN A 170 3.11 -15.66 17.56
CA GLN A 170 2.31 -16.04 18.73
C GLN A 170 1.03 -15.21 18.86
N SER A 171 0.67 -14.44 17.83
CA SER A 171 -0.56 -13.63 17.82
C SER A 171 -1.80 -14.50 18.00
N GLY A 172 -2.79 -13.96 18.72
CA GLY A 172 -4.12 -14.56 18.78
C GLY A 172 -4.89 -14.53 17.45
N ASP A 173 -4.45 -13.69 16.51
CA ASP A 173 -4.99 -13.69 15.14
C ASP A 173 -4.28 -14.73 14.26
N MET A 174 -5.08 -15.67 13.75
CA MET A 174 -4.56 -16.81 12.98
C MET A 174 -3.84 -16.37 11.68
N LEU A 175 -4.32 -15.31 11.01
CA LEU A 175 -3.70 -14.85 9.77
C LEU A 175 -2.36 -14.17 10.05
N VAL A 176 -2.29 -13.31 11.07
CA VAL A 176 -1.03 -12.67 11.51
C VAL A 176 -0.02 -13.73 11.91
N ALA A 177 -0.40 -14.68 12.77
CA ALA A 177 0.48 -15.75 13.22
C ALA A 177 0.99 -16.61 12.05
N SER A 178 0.10 -17.03 11.17
CA SER A 178 0.43 -17.85 9.99
C SER A 178 1.39 -17.14 9.03
N GLN A 179 1.13 -15.88 8.69
CA GLN A 179 1.99 -15.12 7.78
C GLN A 179 3.36 -14.81 8.40
N SER A 180 3.40 -14.55 9.70
CA SER A 180 4.66 -14.35 10.42
C SER A 180 5.51 -15.61 10.43
N CYS A 181 4.91 -16.79 10.66
CA CYS A 181 5.61 -18.07 10.57
C CYS A 181 6.10 -18.36 9.14
N ALA A 182 5.30 -18.06 8.13
CA ALA A 182 5.66 -18.29 6.72
C ALA A 182 6.85 -17.44 6.24
N THR A 183 7.16 -16.36 6.96
CA THR A 183 8.27 -15.45 6.63
C THR A 183 9.62 -15.94 7.20
N MET A 184 9.58 -16.72 8.26
CA MET A 184 10.77 -17.23 8.97
C MET A 184 11.35 -18.49 8.30
#